data_23747892b85fcd12adbdd8e649865065
#
_entry.id   23747892b85fcd12adbdd8e649865065
#
_cell.length_a   1.000
_cell.length_b   1.000
_cell.length_c   1.000
_cell.angle_alpha   90.00
_cell.angle_beta   90.00
_cell.angle_gamma   90.00
#
_symmetry.space_group_name_H-M   'P 1'
#
loop_
_entity.id
_entity.type
_entity.pdbx_description
1 polymer ?
#
loop_
_entity_poly.entity_id
_entity_poly.type
_entity_poly.pdbx_seq_one_letter_code
_entity_poly.pdbx_strand_id
1 'polypeptide(L)'
;MIEDGERLLLVGADREYFVTAGEGQFSTDRGMIDRGALVGMNSGDEIRTHLDVPFTVLRPRPTDFFVHAKRSGAPMLPKDIGIVIAYTGMNREDTVLDAGTGSGVAAIYFGKIARQVKTYEVRPEFARIAEKNVREARLENVEVIAADMLEATGEFDVVHLDLTLTAAHVEHAFSLLRPGVYLACYTPFLEHAFVAPD
;
A
#
# COMPACT_ATOMS: atom_id res chain seq x y z
N MET A 1 9.98 -15.79 12.97
CA MET A 1 8.84 -15.92 13.89
C MET A 1 7.99 -14.64 13.79
N ILE A 2 6.72 -14.72 14.13
CA ILE A 2 5.78 -13.59 14.19
C ILE A 2 6.06 -12.81 15.47
N GLU A 3 6.07 -11.48 15.37
CA GLU A 3 6.36 -10.56 16.44
C GLU A 3 5.10 -9.91 17.01
N ASP A 4 5.17 -9.39 18.22
CA ASP A 4 4.10 -8.60 18.82
C ASP A 4 3.81 -7.36 17.96
N GLY A 5 2.53 -7.02 17.79
CA GLY A 5 2.09 -5.92 16.92
C GLY A 5 2.11 -6.21 15.41
N GLU A 6 2.57 -7.39 14.97
CA GLU A 6 2.63 -7.74 13.55
C GLU A 6 1.22 -7.96 12.96
N ARG A 7 0.96 -7.36 11.78
CA ARG A 7 -0.29 -7.58 11.03
C ARG A 7 -0.21 -8.92 10.30
N LEU A 8 -1.26 -9.72 10.41
CA LEU A 8 -1.37 -11.07 9.87
C LEU A 8 -2.67 -11.26 9.11
N LEU A 9 -2.66 -12.19 8.16
CA LEU A 9 -3.84 -12.74 7.51
C LEU A 9 -4.08 -14.15 8.05
N LEU A 10 -5.26 -14.38 8.58
CA LEU A 10 -5.74 -15.71 8.96
C LEU A 10 -6.65 -16.23 7.86
N VAL A 11 -6.27 -17.34 7.25
CA VAL A 11 -7.00 -17.96 6.13
C VAL A 11 -7.63 -19.26 6.58
N GLY A 12 -8.95 -19.29 6.60
CA GLY A 12 -9.76 -20.49 6.82
C GLY A 12 -10.34 -21.03 5.51
N ALA A 13 -11.20 -22.05 5.60
CA ALA A 13 -11.79 -22.69 4.44
C ALA A 13 -12.70 -21.75 3.60
N ASP A 14 -13.39 -20.82 4.25
CA ASP A 14 -14.38 -19.92 3.63
C ASP A 14 -14.30 -18.48 4.16
N ARG A 15 -13.31 -18.17 5.01
CA ARG A 15 -13.15 -16.88 5.67
C ARG A 15 -11.70 -16.49 5.78
N GLU A 16 -11.48 -15.19 5.69
CA GLU A 16 -10.20 -14.56 5.94
C GLU A 16 -10.35 -13.44 6.96
N TYR A 17 -9.38 -13.28 7.84
CA TYR A 17 -9.37 -12.21 8.84
C TYR A 17 -8.03 -11.51 8.89
N PHE A 18 -8.08 -10.19 8.95
CA PHE A 18 -6.90 -9.34 9.06
C PHE A 18 -6.72 -8.95 10.53
N VAL A 19 -5.75 -9.57 11.20
CA VAL A 19 -5.56 -9.49 12.65
C VAL A 19 -4.17 -8.97 13.01
N THR A 20 -4.03 -8.38 14.18
CA THR A 20 -2.72 -8.01 14.74
C THR A 20 -2.36 -8.97 15.86
N ALA A 21 -1.18 -9.61 15.80
CA ALA A 21 -0.64 -10.40 16.89
C ALA A 21 -0.42 -9.53 18.14
N GLY A 22 -0.57 -10.11 19.34
CA GLY A 22 -0.38 -9.38 20.60
C GLY A 22 -1.43 -9.74 21.65
N GLU A 23 -1.55 -8.96 22.69
CA GLU A 23 -2.48 -9.25 23.79
C GLU A 23 -3.95 -9.20 23.37
N GLY A 24 -4.76 -10.01 24.06
CA GLY A 24 -6.21 -10.05 23.98
C GLY A 24 -6.74 -11.04 22.94
N GLN A 25 -8.04 -11.05 22.81
CA GLN A 25 -8.76 -11.97 21.92
C GLN A 25 -9.30 -11.27 20.68
N PHE A 26 -9.37 -12.00 19.58
CA PHE A 26 -10.01 -11.59 18.34
C PHE A 26 -11.28 -12.42 18.12
N SER A 27 -12.44 -11.77 18.10
CA SER A 27 -13.73 -12.42 17.89
C SER A 27 -14.03 -12.53 16.41
N THR A 28 -14.40 -13.73 15.98
CA THR A 28 -14.84 -14.02 14.61
C THR A 28 -16.22 -14.71 14.64
N ASP A 29 -16.87 -14.83 13.49
CA ASP A 29 -18.06 -15.66 13.32
C ASP A 29 -17.77 -17.18 13.41
N ARG A 30 -16.49 -17.56 13.52
CA ARG A 30 -15.99 -18.94 13.69
C ARG A 30 -15.41 -19.20 15.09
N GLY A 31 -15.61 -18.29 16.02
CA GLY A 31 -15.08 -18.38 17.38
C GLY A 31 -14.01 -17.34 17.69
N MET A 32 -13.46 -17.42 18.89
CA MET A 32 -12.43 -16.51 19.36
C MET A 32 -11.03 -17.09 19.16
N ILE A 33 -10.08 -16.23 18.82
CA ILE A 33 -8.65 -16.53 18.67
C ILE A 33 -7.90 -15.73 19.71
N ASP A 34 -7.01 -16.38 20.46
CA ASP A 34 -6.03 -15.70 21.31
C ASP A 34 -4.96 -15.08 20.43
N ARG A 35 -4.90 -13.75 20.44
CA ARG A 35 -3.91 -12.99 19.66
C ARG A 35 -2.49 -13.17 20.18
N GLY A 36 -2.34 -13.45 21.49
CA GLY A 36 -1.05 -13.75 22.11
C GLY A 36 -0.45 -15.05 21.58
N ALA A 37 -1.28 -16.03 21.28
CA ALA A 37 -0.83 -17.31 20.71
C ALA A 37 -0.24 -17.16 19.28
N LEU A 38 -0.51 -16.06 18.57
CA LEU A 38 0.09 -15.77 17.26
C LEU A 38 1.57 -15.38 17.39
N VAL A 39 1.97 -14.79 18.51
CA VAL A 39 3.35 -14.35 18.74
C VAL A 39 4.27 -15.58 18.88
N GLY A 40 5.35 -15.60 18.11
CA GLY A 40 6.30 -16.73 18.06
C GLY A 40 5.98 -17.80 17.03
N MET A 41 4.78 -17.79 16.42
CA MET A 41 4.43 -18.66 15.29
C MET A 41 5.22 -18.31 14.02
N ASN A 42 5.17 -19.18 13.03
CA ASN A 42 5.71 -18.90 11.71
C ASN A 42 4.56 -18.71 10.69
N SER A 43 4.86 -18.01 9.61
CA SER A 43 3.93 -17.98 8.47
C SER A 43 3.80 -19.37 7.88
N GLY A 44 2.57 -19.85 7.74
CA GLY A 44 2.22 -21.21 7.33
C GLY A 44 1.75 -22.11 8.50
N ASP A 45 1.95 -21.72 9.76
CA ASP A 45 1.44 -22.46 10.91
C ASP A 45 -0.08 -22.37 11.00
N GLU A 46 -0.69 -23.32 11.72
CA GLU A 46 -2.13 -23.35 11.97
C GLU A 46 -2.44 -22.85 13.38
N ILE A 47 -3.43 -21.96 13.52
CA ILE A 47 -4.05 -21.59 14.79
C ILE A 47 -5.51 -22.03 14.80
N ARG A 48 -6.03 -22.35 15.98
CA ARG A 48 -7.45 -22.76 16.12
C ARG A 48 -8.22 -21.77 16.98
N THR A 49 -9.49 -21.56 16.64
CA THR A 49 -10.42 -20.86 17.52
C THR A 49 -10.76 -21.72 18.74
N HIS A 50 -11.38 -21.13 19.76
CA HIS A 50 -11.91 -21.89 20.92
C HIS A 50 -13.00 -22.92 20.53
N LEU A 51 -13.54 -22.84 19.32
CA LEU A 51 -14.48 -23.83 18.74
C LEU A 51 -13.77 -24.85 17.84
N ASP A 52 -12.45 -24.95 17.93
CA ASP A 52 -11.60 -25.88 17.17
C ASP A 52 -11.61 -25.67 15.65
N VAL A 53 -11.97 -24.46 15.17
CA VAL A 53 -11.94 -24.12 13.74
C VAL A 53 -10.53 -23.67 13.35
N PRO A 54 -9.87 -24.33 12.36
CA PRO A 54 -8.50 -24.03 11.99
C PRO A 54 -8.40 -22.82 11.05
N PHE A 55 -7.31 -22.06 11.20
CA PHE A 55 -6.87 -21.00 10.31
C PHE A 55 -5.37 -21.10 10.06
N THR A 56 -4.94 -20.98 8.79
CA THR A 56 -3.54 -20.81 8.44
C THR A 56 -3.11 -19.37 8.69
N VAL A 57 -2.02 -19.19 9.39
CA VAL A 57 -1.45 -17.87 9.72
C VAL A 57 -0.49 -17.46 8.63
N LEU A 58 -0.74 -16.30 7.98
CA LEU A 58 0.13 -15.79 6.91
C LEU A 58 0.58 -14.36 7.19
N ARG A 59 1.80 -14.02 6.74
CA ARG A 59 2.21 -12.64 6.58
C ARG A 59 1.53 -12.04 5.35
N PRO A 60 0.81 -10.92 5.49
CA PRO A 60 0.06 -10.35 4.37
C PRO A 60 0.97 -9.80 3.29
N ARG A 61 0.52 -9.91 2.06
CA ARG A 61 1.12 -9.34 0.86
C ARG A 61 0.39 -8.06 0.45
N PRO A 62 0.92 -7.26 -0.48
CA PRO A 62 0.25 -6.03 -0.93
C PRO A 62 -1.20 -6.24 -1.38
N THR A 63 -1.51 -7.38 -2.01
CA THR A 63 -2.88 -7.73 -2.42
C THR A 63 -3.83 -7.88 -1.23
N ASP A 64 -3.33 -8.39 -0.10
CA ASP A 64 -4.14 -8.56 1.10
C ASP A 64 -4.46 -7.19 1.73
N PHE A 65 -3.53 -6.23 1.66
CA PHE A 65 -3.81 -4.83 2.04
C PHE A 65 -4.86 -4.20 1.11
N PHE A 66 -4.83 -4.49 -0.20
CA PHE A 66 -5.89 -4.04 -1.10
C PHE A 66 -7.27 -4.58 -0.67
N VAL A 67 -7.36 -5.83 -0.23
CA VAL A 67 -8.63 -6.48 0.14
C VAL A 67 -9.09 -6.06 1.53
N HIS A 68 -8.22 -6.05 2.52
CA HIS A 68 -8.56 -6.03 3.94
C HIS A 68 -8.19 -4.74 4.68
N ALA A 69 -7.27 -3.91 4.16
CA ALA A 69 -6.85 -2.71 4.85
C ALA A 69 -7.96 -1.65 4.93
N LYS A 70 -7.84 -0.73 5.87
CA LYS A 70 -8.76 0.40 5.96
C LYS A 70 -8.66 1.26 4.71
N ARG A 71 -9.81 1.52 4.08
CA ARG A 71 -9.90 2.32 2.86
C ARG A 71 -10.32 3.75 3.15
N SER A 72 -9.80 4.69 2.35
CA SER A 72 -10.21 6.09 2.32
C SER A 72 -11.01 6.45 1.06
N GLY A 73 -11.16 5.51 0.14
CA GLY A 73 -11.83 5.67 -1.15
C GLY A 73 -11.71 4.39 -1.96
N ALA A 74 -11.81 4.50 -3.28
CA ALA A 74 -11.55 3.40 -4.21
C ALA A 74 -10.04 3.36 -4.53
N PRO A 75 -9.26 2.40 -4.00
CA PRO A 75 -7.86 2.30 -4.33
C PRO A 75 -7.66 1.83 -5.77
N MET A 76 -6.54 2.21 -6.38
CA MET A 76 -6.10 1.68 -7.66
C MET A 76 -6.07 0.14 -7.64
N LEU A 77 -6.58 -0.50 -8.68
CA LEU A 77 -6.67 -1.96 -8.72
C LEU A 77 -5.27 -2.61 -8.84
N PRO A 78 -5.04 -3.78 -8.23
CA PRO A 78 -3.76 -4.48 -8.30
C PRO A 78 -3.26 -4.72 -9.73
N LYS A 79 -4.14 -4.97 -10.69
CA LYS A 79 -3.79 -5.14 -12.10
C LYS A 79 -3.21 -3.86 -12.71
N ASP A 80 -3.76 -2.68 -12.36
CA ASP A 80 -3.33 -1.40 -12.88
C ASP A 80 -2.00 -0.97 -12.25
N ILE A 81 -1.83 -1.20 -10.93
CA ILE A 81 -0.54 -1.03 -10.24
C ILE A 81 0.53 -1.93 -10.90
N GLY A 82 0.17 -3.18 -11.21
CA GLY A 82 1.06 -4.11 -11.91
C GLY A 82 1.48 -3.61 -13.29
N ILE A 83 0.60 -2.95 -14.03
CA ILE A 83 0.91 -2.31 -15.31
C ILE A 83 1.93 -1.19 -15.11
N VAL A 84 1.74 -0.29 -14.13
CA VAL A 84 2.70 0.77 -13.82
C VAL A 84 4.08 0.17 -13.54
N ILE A 85 4.17 -0.81 -12.63
CA ILE A 85 5.43 -1.46 -12.28
C ILE A 85 6.11 -2.09 -13.50
N ALA A 86 5.34 -2.80 -14.34
CA ALA A 86 5.87 -3.51 -15.50
C ALA A 86 6.38 -2.56 -16.59
N TYR A 87 5.63 -1.51 -16.92
CA TYR A 87 6.01 -0.58 -17.98
C TYR A 87 7.12 0.40 -17.59
N THR A 88 7.19 0.77 -16.30
CA THR A 88 8.29 1.61 -15.80
C THR A 88 9.55 0.81 -15.53
N GLY A 89 9.46 -0.52 -15.46
CA GLY A 89 10.57 -1.36 -15.06
C GLY A 89 11.02 -1.14 -13.61
N MET A 90 10.11 -0.64 -12.76
CA MET A 90 10.39 -0.30 -11.35
C MET A 90 11.15 -1.40 -10.64
N ASN A 91 12.23 -1.04 -9.97
CA ASN A 91 13.14 -1.99 -9.34
C ASN A 91 13.73 -1.46 -8.02
N ARG A 92 14.52 -2.28 -7.33
CA ARG A 92 15.07 -2.00 -6.00
C ARG A 92 16.08 -0.84 -5.91
N GLU A 93 16.47 -0.26 -7.02
CA GLU A 93 17.40 0.88 -7.07
C GLU A 93 16.64 2.20 -7.19
N ASP A 94 15.36 2.15 -7.54
CA ASP A 94 14.56 3.32 -7.86
C ASP A 94 14.08 4.07 -6.62
N THR A 95 14.04 5.37 -6.76
CA THR A 95 13.31 6.30 -5.89
C THR A 95 12.02 6.69 -6.60
N VAL A 96 10.89 6.49 -5.95
CA VAL A 96 9.55 6.69 -6.51
C VAL A 96 8.86 7.85 -5.80
N LEU A 97 8.29 8.78 -6.57
CA LEU A 97 7.27 9.70 -6.09
C LEU A 97 5.91 9.15 -6.51
N ASP A 98 5.01 9.06 -5.56
CA ASP A 98 3.62 8.69 -5.76
C ASP A 98 2.73 9.83 -5.28
N ALA A 99 1.70 10.22 -6.03
CA ALA A 99 0.80 11.29 -5.64
C ALA A 99 -0.66 10.89 -5.85
N GLY A 100 -1.47 11.18 -4.84
CA GLY A 100 -2.80 10.63 -4.67
C GLY A 100 -2.79 9.35 -3.84
N THR A 101 -2.06 9.38 -2.73
CA THR A 101 -1.81 8.23 -1.84
C THR A 101 -3.09 7.45 -1.49
N GLY A 102 -4.21 8.14 -1.26
CA GLY A 102 -5.46 7.55 -0.83
C GLY A 102 -5.30 6.72 0.44
N SER A 103 -5.52 5.39 0.34
CA SER A 103 -5.31 4.45 1.45
C SER A 103 -3.91 3.82 1.48
N GLY A 104 -3.00 4.26 0.60
CA GLY A 104 -1.61 3.80 0.56
C GLY A 104 -1.39 2.47 -0.15
N VAL A 105 -2.38 1.94 -0.87
CA VAL A 105 -2.26 0.61 -1.50
C VAL A 105 -1.18 0.62 -2.58
N ALA A 106 -1.18 1.59 -3.51
CA ALA A 106 -0.14 1.70 -4.53
C ALA A 106 1.24 1.87 -3.90
N ALA A 107 1.37 2.76 -2.91
CA ALA A 107 2.61 2.99 -2.18
C ALA A 107 3.13 1.71 -1.48
N ILE A 108 2.25 0.84 -0.96
CA ILE A 108 2.62 -0.47 -0.39
C ILE A 108 3.19 -1.39 -1.47
N TYR A 109 2.58 -1.45 -2.67
CA TYR A 109 3.13 -2.24 -3.78
C TYR A 109 4.50 -1.72 -4.20
N PHE A 110 4.63 -0.41 -4.42
CA PHE A 110 5.89 0.22 -4.82
C PHE A 110 6.97 0.03 -3.75
N GLY A 111 6.63 0.20 -2.47
CA GLY A 111 7.57 0.03 -1.36
C GLY A 111 8.10 -1.40 -1.18
N LYS A 112 7.39 -2.42 -1.68
CA LYS A 112 7.90 -3.81 -1.71
C LYS A 112 8.94 -4.04 -2.83
N ILE A 113 9.09 -3.10 -3.77
CA ILE A 113 9.94 -3.24 -4.95
C ILE A 113 11.03 -2.19 -4.98
N ALA A 114 10.65 -0.91 -4.83
CA ALA A 114 11.56 0.23 -4.93
C ALA A 114 12.45 0.39 -3.70
N ARG A 115 13.55 1.10 -3.87
CA ARG A 115 14.47 1.48 -2.79
C ARG A 115 13.78 2.42 -1.80
N GLN A 116 13.07 3.42 -2.31
CA GLN A 116 12.36 4.42 -1.51
C GLN A 116 11.12 4.90 -2.24
N VAL A 117 10.06 5.15 -1.49
CA VAL A 117 8.82 5.75 -1.99
C VAL A 117 8.47 6.96 -1.13
N LYS A 118 8.22 8.10 -1.77
CA LYS A 118 7.57 9.26 -1.15
C LYS A 118 6.18 9.39 -1.76
N THR A 119 5.15 9.35 -0.91
CA THR A 119 3.76 9.42 -1.39
C THR A 119 3.04 10.59 -0.77
N TYR A 120 2.35 11.38 -1.61
CA TYR A 120 1.74 12.66 -1.26
C TYR A 120 0.22 12.58 -1.27
N GLU A 121 -0.41 13.06 -0.20
CA GLU A 121 -1.88 13.12 -0.04
C GLU A 121 -2.30 14.46 0.56
N VAL A 122 -3.11 15.20 -0.15
CA VAL A 122 -3.57 16.54 0.28
C VAL A 122 -4.59 16.49 1.42
N ARG A 123 -5.26 15.35 1.62
CA ARG A 123 -6.26 15.16 2.68
C ARG A 123 -5.62 14.52 3.90
N PRO A 124 -5.45 15.26 5.02
CA PRO A 124 -4.72 14.73 6.18
C PRO A 124 -5.35 13.47 6.80
N GLU A 125 -6.68 13.32 6.70
CA GLU A 125 -7.38 12.14 7.19
C GLU A 125 -7.07 10.88 6.35
N PHE A 126 -6.81 11.03 5.06
CA PHE A 126 -6.41 9.94 4.17
C PHE A 126 -4.93 9.59 4.38
N ALA A 127 -4.08 10.61 4.49
CA ALA A 127 -2.66 10.41 4.82
C ALA A 127 -2.49 9.59 6.10
N ARG A 128 -3.26 9.87 7.18
CA ARG A 128 -3.23 9.07 8.41
C ARG A 128 -3.63 7.61 8.20
N ILE A 129 -4.59 7.34 7.29
CA ILE A 129 -4.99 5.97 6.94
C ILE A 129 -3.84 5.28 6.21
N ALA A 130 -3.24 5.96 5.23
CA ALA A 130 -2.08 5.44 4.49
C ALA A 130 -0.89 5.17 5.40
N GLU A 131 -0.51 6.10 6.29
CA GLU A 131 0.56 5.91 7.28
C GLU A 131 0.33 4.67 8.13
N LYS A 132 -0.92 4.46 8.59
CA LYS A 132 -1.26 3.27 9.36
C LYS A 132 -1.06 2.00 8.52
N ASN A 133 -1.59 1.97 7.29
CA ASN A 133 -1.51 0.80 6.42
C ASN A 133 -0.05 0.50 6.03
N VAL A 134 0.75 1.51 5.71
CA VAL A 134 2.19 1.40 5.41
C VAL A 134 2.97 0.83 6.61
N ARG A 135 2.70 1.36 7.81
CA ARG A 135 3.30 0.84 9.04
C ARG A 135 2.92 -0.62 9.31
N GLU A 136 1.64 -0.98 9.10
CA GLU A 136 1.17 -2.37 9.23
C GLU A 136 1.78 -3.30 8.17
N ALA A 137 2.13 -2.77 6.99
CA ALA A 137 2.86 -3.48 5.96
C ALA A 137 4.37 -3.60 6.26
N ARG A 138 4.86 -2.99 7.35
CA ARG A 138 6.26 -2.98 7.80
C ARG A 138 7.21 -2.46 6.71
N LEU A 139 6.87 -1.30 6.15
CA LEU A 139 7.64 -0.62 5.10
C LEU A 139 8.29 0.64 5.66
N GLU A 140 9.57 0.53 6.01
CA GLU A 140 10.39 1.65 6.50
C GLU A 140 10.88 2.56 5.36
N ASN A 141 10.81 2.08 4.12
CA ASN A 141 11.22 2.78 2.92
C ASN A 141 10.08 3.57 2.25
N VAL A 142 8.91 3.64 2.86
CA VAL A 142 7.75 4.41 2.37
C VAL A 142 7.46 5.56 3.32
N GLU A 143 7.57 6.78 2.82
CA GLU A 143 7.23 8.02 3.53
C GLU A 143 5.90 8.56 3.02
N VAL A 144 4.92 8.70 3.91
CA VAL A 144 3.63 9.33 3.59
C VAL A 144 3.68 10.79 4.00
N ILE A 145 3.40 11.70 3.07
CA ILE A 145 3.51 13.14 3.25
C ILE A 145 2.13 13.77 3.07
N ALA A 146 1.62 14.38 4.14
CA ALA A 146 0.33 15.10 4.11
C ALA A 146 0.53 16.51 3.52
N ALA A 147 0.70 16.60 2.20
CA ALA A 147 0.93 17.83 1.45
C ALA A 147 0.51 17.67 -0.02
N ASP A 148 0.48 18.78 -0.75
CA ASP A 148 0.35 18.74 -2.21
C ASP A 148 1.67 18.24 -2.83
N MET A 149 1.57 17.44 -3.89
CA MET A 149 2.74 16.99 -4.64
C MET A 149 3.50 18.15 -5.32
N LEU A 150 2.86 19.29 -5.50
CA LEU A 150 3.50 20.52 -5.97
C LEU A 150 4.56 21.08 -4.98
N GLU A 151 4.53 20.62 -3.72
CA GLU A 151 5.55 20.93 -2.71
C GLU A 151 6.73 19.92 -2.72
N ALA A 152 6.63 18.87 -3.53
CA ALA A 152 7.67 17.84 -3.62
C ALA A 152 8.99 18.43 -4.15
N THR A 153 10.09 17.93 -3.61
CA THR A 153 11.44 18.29 -4.04
C THR A 153 12.32 17.06 -4.15
N GLY A 154 13.37 17.15 -4.94
CA GLY A 154 14.32 16.06 -5.17
C GLY A 154 14.25 15.51 -6.60
N GLU A 155 14.85 14.36 -6.81
CA GLU A 155 14.89 13.68 -8.10
C GLU A 155 14.42 12.24 -7.95
N PHE A 156 13.60 11.78 -8.90
CA PHE A 156 12.97 10.48 -8.86
C PHE A 156 13.20 9.70 -10.15
N ASP A 157 13.23 8.39 -10.03
CA ASP A 157 13.35 7.45 -11.14
C ASP A 157 11.99 7.07 -11.73
N VAL A 158 10.93 7.17 -10.91
CA VAL A 158 9.54 7.03 -11.34
C VAL A 158 8.69 8.07 -10.61
N VAL A 159 7.86 8.79 -11.36
CA VAL A 159 6.77 9.61 -10.78
C VAL A 159 5.45 8.99 -11.20
N HIS A 160 4.59 8.67 -10.22
CA HIS A 160 3.24 8.14 -10.43
C HIS A 160 2.19 9.14 -9.92
N LEU A 161 1.20 9.44 -10.75
CA LEU A 161 0.12 10.38 -10.45
C LEU A 161 -1.23 9.67 -10.55
N ASP A 162 -1.92 9.49 -9.40
CA ASP A 162 -3.30 9.01 -9.27
C ASP A 162 -4.17 10.09 -8.60
N LEU A 163 -4.35 11.19 -9.31
CA LEU A 163 -5.08 12.37 -8.83
C LEU A 163 -5.79 13.08 -9.99
N THR A 164 -6.58 14.10 -9.67
CA THR A 164 -7.14 14.97 -10.70
C THR A 164 -6.02 15.82 -11.30
N LEU A 165 -5.55 15.43 -12.49
CA LEU A 165 -4.42 16.04 -13.17
C LEU A 165 -4.70 17.48 -13.58
N THR A 166 -3.69 18.34 -13.40
CA THR A 166 -3.61 19.68 -14.00
C THR A 166 -2.27 19.83 -14.71
N ALA A 167 -2.15 20.81 -15.62
CA ALA A 167 -0.88 21.11 -16.28
C ALA A 167 0.25 21.34 -15.27
N ALA A 168 -0.04 22.06 -14.17
CA ALA A 168 0.96 22.30 -13.10
C ALA A 168 1.49 20.99 -12.47
N HIS A 169 0.64 19.99 -12.24
CA HIS A 169 1.08 18.70 -11.73
C HIS A 169 2.02 17.99 -12.71
N VAL A 170 1.69 18.02 -13.99
CA VAL A 170 2.49 17.37 -15.04
C VAL A 170 3.84 18.07 -15.20
N GLU A 171 3.85 19.42 -15.31
CA GLU A 171 5.07 20.23 -15.42
C GLU A 171 5.98 20.02 -14.20
N HIS A 172 5.40 20.02 -12.99
CA HIS A 172 6.17 19.81 -11.78
C HIS A 172 6.74 18.39 -11.72
N ALA A 173 5.93 17.36 -12.07
CA ALA A 173 6.39 15.98 -12.16
C ALA A 173 7.59 15.82 -13.10
N PHE A 174 7.56 16.47 -14.28
CA PHE A 174 8.69 16.46 -15.21
C PHE A 174 9.94 17.13 -14.62
N SER A 175 9.79 18.19 -13.83
CA SER A 175 10.92 18.86 -13.19
C SER A 175 11.61 17.99 -12.11
N LEU A 176 10.91 16.99 -11.58
CA LEU A 176 11.39 16.08 -10.54
C LEU A 176 11.97 14.78 -11.12
N LEU A 177 11.75 14.49 -12.40
CA LEU A 177 12.24 13.27 -13.03
C LEU A 177 13.71 13.39 -13.42
N ARG A 178 14.46 12.35 -13.17
CA ARG A 178 15.77 12.18 -13.78
C ARG A 178 15.65 12.03 -15.30
N PRO A 179 16.66 12.41 -16.09
CA PRO A 179 16.64 12.18 -17.53
C PRO A 179 16.49 10.68 -17.88
N GLY A 180 15.58 10.36 -18.79
CA GLY A 180 15.42 9.01 -19.34
C GLY A 180 14.60 8.03 -18.50
N VAL A 181 13.84 8.52 -17.52
CA VAL A 181 12.96 7.71 -16.66
C VAL A 181 11.47 7.97 -16.92
N TYR A 182 10.56 7.55 -16.06
CA TYR A 182 9.15 7.43 -16.39
C TYR A 182 8.24 8.30 -15.54
N LEU A 183 7.29 8.99 -16.23
CA LEU A 183 6.07 9.52 -15.64
C LEU A 183 4.92 8.56 -15.95
N ALA A 184 4.25 8.07 -14.93
CA ALA A 184 3.05 7.26 -15.03
C ALA A 184 1.84 8.04 -14.50
N CYS A 185 0.85 8.28 -15.34
CA CYS A 185 -0.41 8.91 -14.94
C CYS A 185 -1.54 7.89 -15.01
N TYR A 186 -2.23 7.72 -13.88
CA TYR A 186 -3.46 6.92 -13.82
C TYR A 186 -4.65 7.86 -13.89
N THR A 187 -5.44 7.73 -14.96
CA THR A 187 -6.62 8.56 -15.18
C THR A 187 -7.82 7.67 -15.44
N PRO A 188 -8.78 7.56 -14.50
CA PRO A 188 -9.96 6.71 -14.68
C PRO A 188 -10.95 7.28 -15.70
N PHE A 189 -10.79 8.56 -16.10
CA PHE A 189 -11.67 9.25 -17.05
C PHE A 189 -10.87 9.76 -18.24
N LEU A 190 -11.42 9.56 -19.44
CA LEU A 190 -10.75 9.94 -20.70
C LEU A 190 -10.44 11.45 -20.78
N GLU A 191 -11.32 12.28 -20.22
CA GLU A 191 -11.15 13.73 -20.18
C GLU A 191 -9.86 14.17 -19.49
N HIS A 192 -9.41 13.41 -18.50
CA HIS A 192 -8.17 13.69 -17.77
C HIS A 192 -6.92 13.37 -18.61
N ALA A 193 -7.04 12.47 -19.59
CA ALA A 193 -5.90 12.12 -20.46
C ALA A 193 -5.49 13.26 -21.39
N PHE A 194 -6.40 14.20 -21.69
CA PHE A 194 -6.12 15.36 -22.55
C PHE A 194 -5.37 16.49 -21.85
N VAL A 195 -5.13 16.40 -20.56
CA VAL A 195 -4.36 17.38 -19.79
C VAL A 195 -2.85 17.09 -19.89
N ALA A 196 -2.48 15.85 -20.19
CA ALA A 196 -1.08 15.49 -20.40
C ALA A 196 -0.58 16.04 -21.74
N PRO A 197 0.60 16.69 -21.80
CA PRO A 197 1.21 17.06 -23.09
C PRO A 197 1.55 15.80 -23.90
N ASP A 198 1.52 15.94 -25.23
CA ASP A 198 1.92 14.91 -26.20
C ASP A 198 3.39 14.48 -26.02
#